data_ea99df530981e5881cd70412e05bd90a
#
_entry.id   ea99df530981e5881cd70412e05bd90a
#
_cell.length_a   1.000
_cell.length_b   1.000
_cell.length_c   1.000
_cell.angle_alpha   90.00
_cell.angle_beta   90.00
_cell.angle_gamma   90.00
#
_symmetry.space_group_name_H-M   'P 1'
#
loop_
_entity.id
_entity.type
_entity.pdbx_description
1 polymer ?
#
loop_
_entity_poly.entity_id
_entity_poly.type
_entity_poly.pdbx_seq_one_letter_code
_entity_poly.pdbx_strand_id
1 'polypeptide(L)'
;MKLSRLIFILILLHSLSFGVAMAQHVPANNNHDEERACAHQWLLEHGLNTKSLSLSLTYEDIGFLVFEDSRNHCFCVVANKEMWPLLYGPVLAYSTEVALYMNSKPSQQYNGVMKPFRDQLAALKMSAAGPDTATAIYTPKNKEVLPMLGSTKWNQYRPYNMFAPTKNGNRVLIGCVPTAVAMTMRYHQWPERGEDCCYYMMDSKTMATMDFSKCTPLWKSYKDIYFPEDTLDEGAQNLSKLMVSIGLSVDASFSDTGTSASMKNVKPTLCNHFGYSGHIAFHDMRRHNLTEEQMEAILYKELDEGRPCIVSNAGHAFVCDGYSDGFLHYNFGWSGHYNGYYRLMTGRYNKLISGEPPILVKYFISGIEPQQPDGGVSREITLKKAGTLQDMLTDTEKETITKLTLKGPLNGSDIKLLRKMAGANDGFSLDGWRGGALTELNLREAKIKDDKTAYYSKPAKGVWTSYENNKPRKYDFSKSLTKSDWISFKNGPGSRMQGMQIVRTDDDKYFEHYFCQRDMIGKFMFANCSSLKNLVLPITTEKVDDHAFQDCTSLTSIVLPPSTESIGRDPFRGCFSLEEVLLPRNLNVKDGTICEGCSPILRSAKRY
;
A
#
# COMPACT_ATOMS: atom_id res chain seq x y z
N MET A 1 46.72 16.52 5.57
CA MET A 1 45.51 17.02 4.90
C MET A 1 45.47 16.82 3.37
N LYS A 2 46.49 16.32 2.70
CA LYS A 2 46.49 16.08 1.23
C LYS A 2 46.21 14.61 0.81
N LEU A 3 46.36 13.65 1.71
CA LEU A 3 46.14 12.22 1.38
C LEU A 3 44.66 11.78 1.50
N SER A 4 43.87 12.40 2.37
CA SER A 4 42.44 12.08 2.54
C SER A 4 41.55 12.61 1.39
N ARG A 5 41.99 13.69 0.69
CA ARG A 5 41.27 14.16 -0.51
C ARG A 5 41.49 13.31 -1.76
N LEU A 6 42.64 12.63 -1.85
CA LEU A 6 42.93 11.76 -3.00
C LEU A 6 42.11 10.43 -2.92
N ILE A 7 41.93 9.91 -1.70
CA ILE A 7 41.12 8.69 -1.48
C ILE A 7 39.63 8.98 -1.72
N PHE A 8 39.15 10.17 -1.36
CA PHE A 8 37.75 10.55 -1.61
C PHE A 8 37.44 10.77 -3.11
N ILE A 9 38.40 11.29 -3.88
CA ILE A 9 38.27 11.45 -5.33
C ILE A 9 38.37 10.10 -6.06
N LEU A 10 39.18 9.16 -5.61
CA LEU A 10 39.24 7.80 -6.15
C LEU A 10 37.98 6.99 -5.85
N ILE A 11 37.34 7.16 -4.70
CA ILE A 11 36.06 6.52 -4.38
C ILE A 11 34.93 7.14 -5.19
N LEU A 12 34.93 8.46 -5.43
CA LEU A 12 33.94 9.11 -6.30
C LEU A 12 34.11 8.74 -7.78
N LEU A 13 35.34 8.53 -8.25
CA LEU A 13 35.60 8.10 -9.63
C LEU A 13 35.27 6.61 -9.85
N HIS A 14 35.34 5.78 -8.82
CA HIS A 14 34.87 4.37 -8.91
C HIS A 14 33.34 4.27 -8.81
N SER A 15 32.65 5.18 -8.13
CA SER A 15 31.20 5.21 -8.08
C SER A 15 30.54 5.81 -9.32
N LEU A 16 31.29 6.60 -10.10
CA LEU A 16 30.82 7.15 -11.39
C LEU A 16 31.08 6.23 -12.59
N SER A 17 31.91 5.20 -12.47
CA SER A 17 32.15 4.22 -13.54
C SER A 17 31.22 3.00 -13.53
N PHE A 18 30.35 2.87 -12.52
CA PHE A 18 29.31 1.81 -12.46
C PHE A 18 27.93 2.25 -12.98
N GLY A 19 27.81 3.41 -13.55
CA GLY A 19 26.53 4.07 -13.84
C GLY A 19 26.07 4.09 -15.30
N VAL A 20 26.78 3.53 -16.25
CA VAL A 20 26.32 3.45 -17.67
C VAL A 20 26.79 2.15 -18.29
N ALA A 21 26.17 1.02 -17.93
CA ALA A 21 26.10 -0.09 -18.87
C ALA A 21 25.05 0.30 -19.92
N MET A 22 25.50 0.85 -21.03
CA MET A 22 24.66 1.10 -22.19
C MET A 22 24.05 -0.24 -22.62
N ALA A 23 22.72 -0.28 -22.77
CA ALA A 23 22.05 -1.36 -23.49
C ALA A 23 22.77 -1.50 -24.84
N GLN A 24 23.50 -2.58 -25.03
CA GLN A 24 24.19 -2.84 -26.28
C GLN A 24 23.15 -3.31 -27.29
N HIS A 25 23.12 -2.64 -28.41
CA HIS A 25 22.47 -3.16 -29.63
C HIS A 25 23.17 -4.48 -29.97
N VAL A 26 22.46 -5.61 -29.85
CA VAL A 26 23.02 -6.95 -29.99
C VAL A 26 23.57 -7.12 -31.41
N PRO A 27 24.87 -7.40 -31.59
CA PRO A 27 25.38 -7.82 -32.88
C PRO A 27 24.79 -9.19 -33.22
N ALA A 28 24.45 -9.41 -34.47
CA ALA A 28 23.69 -10.57 -34.98
C ALA A 28 24.37 -11.96 -34.83
N ASN A 29 25.26 -12.18 -33.86
CA ASN A 29 26.10 -13.39 -33.81
C ASN A 29 26.26 -14.04 -32.42
N ASN A 30 25.41 -13.71 -31.45
CA ASN A 30 25.34 -14.49 -30.19
C ASN A 30 24.28 -15.58 -30.35
N ASN A 31 24.69 -16.84 -30.24
CA ASN A 31 23.84 -18.01 -30.46
C ASN A 31 23.05 -18.30 -29.13
N HIS A 32 21.88 -17.65 -28.94
CA HIS A 32 20.94 -17.89 -27.82
C HIS A 32 19.86 -18.89 -28.25
N ASP A 33 20.24 -19.95 -28.93
CA ASP A 33 19.27 -20.91 -29.49
C ASP A 33 18.52 -21.67 -28.42
N GLU A 34 19.16 -22.00 -27.29
CA GLU A 34 18.51 -22.72 -26.19
C GLU A 34 17.51 -21.83 -25.45
N GLU A 35 17.86 -20.59 -25.14
CA GLU A 35 16.96 -19.62 -24.52
C GLU A 35 15.78 -19.28 -25.45
N ARG A 36 16.03 -19.15 -26.76
CA ARG A 36 14.99 -18.95 -27.78
C ARG A 36 14.07 -20.16 -27.89
N ALA A 37 14.62 -21.37 -27.89
CA ALA A 37 13.83 -22.60 -27.91
C ALA A 37 12.94 -22.72 -26.66
N CYS A 38 13.48 -22.36 -25.48
CA CYS A 38 12.75 -22.30 -24.24
C CYS A 38 11.58 -21.30 -24.34
N ALA A 39 11.83 -20.07 -24.81
CA ALA A 39 10.79 -19.07 -25.01
C ALA A 39 9.70 -19.54 -25.99
N HIS A 40 10.10 -20.17 -27.08
CA HIS A 40 9.19 -20.69 -28.11
C HIS A 40 8.28 -21.77 -27.55
N GLN A 41 8.84 -22.76 -26.86
CA GLN A 41 8.09 -23.84 -26.26
C GLN A 41 7.12 -23.31 -25.19
N TRP A 42 7.59 -22.41 -24.31
CA TRP A 42 6.80 -21.82 -23.25
C TRP A 42 5.54 -21.12 -23.78
N LEU A 43 5.71 -20.27 -24.79
CA LEU A 43 4.58 -19.52 -25.36
C LEU A 43 3.53 -20.42 -26.00
N LEU A 44 3.94 -21.52 -26.66
CA LEU A 44 3.01 -22.51 -27.23
C LEU A 44 2.25 -23.28 -26.14
N GLU A 45 2.93 -23.66 -25.06
CA GLU A 45 2.33 -24.36 -23.92
C GLU A 45 1.33 -23.48 -23.15
N HIS A 46 1.53 -22.15 -23.19
CA HIS A 46 0.72 -21.18 -22.46
C HIS A 46 -0.28 -20.42 -23.34
N GLY A 47 -0.78 -21.07 -24.38
CA GLY A 47 -1.97 -20.63 -25.10
C GLY A 47 -1.72 -19.83 -26.38
N LEU A 48 -0.47 -19.63 -26.80
CA LEU A 48 -0.21 -19.01 -28.08
C LEU A 48 -0.52 -19.99 -29.21
N ASN A 49 -1.69 -19.84 -29.82
CA ASN A 49 -2.13 -20.72 -30.91
C ASN A 49 -1.72 -20.15 -32.29
N THR A 50 -0.50 -20.38 -32.71
CA THR A 50 -0.02 -19.94 -34.02
C THR A 50 0.80 -21.01 -34.70
N LYS A 51 0.67 -21.13 -36.07
CA LYS A 51 1.48 -22.02 -36.90
C LYS A 51 2.84 -21.42 -37.30
N SER A 52 3.06 -20.15 -37.05
CA SER A 52 4.25 -19.42 -37.50
C SER A 52 4.77 -18.45 -36.42
N LEU A 53 5.21 -19.00 -35.29
CA LEU A 53 5.90 -18.21 -34.26
C LEU A 53 7.36 -17.96 -34.70
N SER A 54 7.74 -16.69 -34.82
CA SER A 54 9.09 -16.26 -35.19
C SER A 54 9.62 -15.27 -34.15
N LEU A 55 10.26 -15.79 -33.12
CA LEU A 55 10.82 -15.01 -32.04
C LEU A 55 12.14 -14.34 -32.44
N SER A 56 12.18 -13.03 -32.33
CA SER A 56 13.39 -12.22 -32.47
C SER A 56 13.91 -11.83 -31.08
N LEU A 57 15.24 -11.89 -30.90
CA LEU A 57 15.86 -11.29 -29.72
C LEU A 57 15.81 -9.76 -29.88
N THR A 58 15.04 -9.09 -29.06
CA THR A 58 14.81 -7.63 -29.13
C THR A 58 15.56 -6.85 -28.07
N TYR A 59 15.95 -7.53 -26.98
CA TYR A 59 16.68 -6.92 -25.90
C TYR A 59 17.50 -7.95 -25.13
N GLU A 60 18.70 -7.54 -24.68
CA GLU A 60 19.59 -8.30 -23.81
C GLU A 60 20.05 -7.41 -22.67
N ASP A 61 20.00 -7.93 -21.44
CA ASP A 61 20.51 -7.26 -20.23
C ASP A 61 21.30 -8.26 -19.37
N ILE A 62 21.87 -7.77 -18.28
CA ILE A 62 22.59 -8.60 -17.32
C ILE A 62 21.60 -9.63 -16.73
N GLY A 63 21.81 -10.89 -17.13
CA GLY A 63 21.10 -12.04 -16.58
C GLY A 63 19.83 -12.45 -17.34
N PHE A 64 19.33 -11.71 -18.34
CA PHE A 64 18.15 -12.10 -19.09
C PHE A 64 18.11 -11.60 -20.55
N LEU A 65 17.27 -12.25 -21.33
CA LEU A 65 17.00 -12.01 -22.74
C LEU A 65 15.50 -11.79 -22.95
N VAL A 66 15.14 -10.89 -23.86
CA VAL A 66 13.75 -10.66 -24.28
C VAL A 66 13.57 -11.12 -25.71
N PHE A 67 12.69 -12.08 -25.90
CA PHE A 67 12.28 -12.58 -27.21
C PHE A 67 10.87 -12.11 -27.53
N GLU A 68 10.66 -11.58 -28.74
CA GLU A 68 9.36 -11.05 -29.17
C GLU A 68 8.99 -11.51 -30.57
N ASP A 69 7.68 -11.68 -30.80
CA ASP A 69 7.09 -11.70 -32.13
C ASP A 69 5.98 -10.66 -32.22
N SER A 70 6.29 -9.52 -32.86
CA SER A 70 5.37 -8.40 -33.00
C SER A 70 4.11 -8.73 -33.82
N ARG A 71 4.18 -9.70 -34.74
CA ARG A 71 3.05 -10.12 -35.58
C ARG A 71 2.06 -10.97 -34.79
N ASN A 72 2.56 -11.74 -33.84
CA ASN A 72 1.76 -12.57 -32.96
C ASN A 72 1.48 -11.88 -31.60
N HIS A 73 1.91 -10.62 -31.44
CA HIS A 73 1.69 -9.81 -30.22
C HIS A 73 2.10 -10.55 -28.95
N CYS A 74 3.29 -11.14 -28.93
CA CYS A 74 3.77 -11.88 -27.77
C CYS A 74 5.22 -11.54 -27.41
N PHE A 75 5.57 -11.79 -26.16
CA PHE A 75 6.95 -11.76 -25.67
C PHE A 75 7.22 -12.87 -24.65
N CYS A 76 8.48 -13.21 -24.49
CA CYS A 76 8.99 -14.04 -23.41
C CYS A 76 10.34 -13.50 -22.91
N VAL A 77 10.45 -13.32 -21.61
CA VAL A 77 11.69 -12.97 -20.93
C VAL A 77 12.29 -14.23 -20.35
N VAL A 78 13.49 -14.59 -20.80
CA VAL A 78 14.19 -15.80 -20.38
C VAL A 78 15.49 -15.41 -19.68
N ALA A 79 15.78 -16.01 -18.55
CA ALA A 79 17.07 -15.84 -17.88
C ALA A 79 18.20 -16.40 -18.76
N ASN A 80 19.37 -15.78 -18.73
CA ASN A 80 20.57 -16.33 -19.35
C ASN A 80 20.83 -17.73 -18.81
N LYS A 81 21.25 -18.65 -19.65
CA LYS A 81 21.43 -20.06 -19.31
C LYS A 81 22.27 -20.29 -18.05
N GLU A 82 23.28 -19.46 -17.82
CA GLU A 82 24.12 -19.51 -16.60
C GLU A 82 23.34 -19.29 -15.30
N MET A 83 22.17 -18.64 -15.38
CA MET A 83 21.30 -18.35 -14.22
C MET A 83 20.30 -19.48 -13.92
N TRP A 84 20.03 -20.40 -14.88
CA TRP A 84 18.98 -21.41 -14.72
C TRP A 84 19.09 -22.26 -13.45
N PRO A 85 20.29 -22.69 -13.01
CA PRO A 85 20.42 -23.46 -11.77
C PRO A 85 20.04 -22.69 -10.49
N LEU A 86 19.99 -21.36 -10.56
CA LEU A 86 19.66 -20.48 -9.45
C LEU A 86 18.18 -20.13 -9.38
N LEU A 87 17.37 -20.55 -10.36
CA LEU A 87 15.98 -20.14 -10.55
C LEU A 87 15.03 -21.34 -10.50
N TYR A 88 13.77 -21.09 -10.16
CA TYR A 88 12.70 -22.11 -10.24
C TYR A 88 12.35 -22.53 -11.68
N GLY A 89 12.87 -21.81 -12.65
CA GLY A 89 12.69 -22.09 -14.07
C GLY A 89 13.27 -20.94 -14.90
N PRO A 90 13.57 -21.20 -16.18
CA PRO A 90 14.26 -20.26 -17.04
C PRO A 90 13.40 -19.05 -17.44
N VAL A 91 12.07 -19.20 -17.49
CA VAL A 91 11.15 -18.12 -17.88
C VAL A 91 10.86 -17.22 -16.68
N LEU A 92 11.00 -15.92 -16.89
CA LEU A 92 10.83 -14.88 -15.87
C LEU A 92 9.54 -14.10 -16.07
N ALA A 93 9.15 -13.88 -17.33
CA ALA A 93 7.90 -13.22 -17.68
C ALA A 93 7.49 -13.61 -19.11
N TYR A 94 6.18 -13.52 -19.39
CA TYR A 94 5.66 -13.75 -20.74
C TYR A 94 4.31 -13.04 -20.95
N SER A 95 3.96 -12.85 -22.22
CA SER A 95 2.62 -12.49 -22.65
C SER A 95 2.29 -13.12 -23.99
N THR A 96 1.05 -13.54 -24.15
CA THR A 96 0.52 -14.05 -25.43
C THR A 96 -0.41 -13.04 -26.11
N GLU A 97 -0.52 -11.81 -25.55
CA GLU A 97 -1.45 -10.78 -26.00
C GLU A 97 -0.79 -9.47 -26.42
N VAL A 98 0.45 -9.23 -26.00
CA VAL A 98 1.19 -8.00 -26.28
C VAL A 98 2.66 -8.27 -26.51
N ALA A 99 3.30 -7.49 -27.41
CA ALA A 99 4.75 -7.40 -27.55
C ALA A 99 5.27 -6.20 -26.75
N LEU A 100 6.52 -6.26 -26.29
CA LEU A 100 7.12 -5.18 -25.48
C LEU A 100 7.58 -4.00 -26.32
N TYR A 101 7.88 -4.22 -27.61
CA TYR A 101 8.42 -3.20 -28.54
C TYR A 101 9.70 -2.53 -28.01
N MET A 102 10.68 -3.33 -27.58
CA MET A 102 11.92 -2.87 -26.92
C MET A 102 12.90 -2.13 -27.84
N ASN A 103 12.43 -1.61 -28.96
CA ASN A 103 13.27 -1.06 -30.06
C ASN A 103 14.04 0.23 -29.75
N SER A 104 14.05 0.75 -28.50
CA SER A 104 14.71 2.03 -28.22
C SER A 104 15.11 2.20 -26.74
N LYS A 105 15.91 3.24 -26.49
CA LYS A 105 16.54 3.66 -25.23
C LYS A 105 15.71 3.38 -23.96
N PRO A 106 16.35 3.08 -22.81
CA PRO A 106 15.69 2.87 -21.53
C PRO A 106 14.67 3.98 -21.24
N SER A 107 13.39 3.66 -21.38
CA SER A 107 12.28 4.56 -21.09
C SER A 107 11.96 4.52 -19.60
N GLN A 108 11.07 5.41 -19.11
CA GLN A 108 10.52 5.33 -17.77
C GLN A 108 9.85 3.96 -17.53
N GLN A 109 9.26 3.39 -18.56
CA GLN A 109 8.62 2.06 -18.53
C GLN A 109 9.64 0.94 -18.31
N TYR A 110 10.79 0.99 -19.01
CA TYR A 110 11.90 0.07 -18.76
C TYR A 110 12.37 0.11 -17.30
N ASN A 111 12.59 1.31 -16.76
CA ASN A 111 12.99 1.48 -15.37
C ASN A 111 11.95 0.95 -14.38
N GLY A 112 10.67 0.99 -14.70
CA GLY A 112 9.59 0.49 -13.86
C GLY A 112 9.45 -1.03 -13.86
N VAL A 113 9.78 -1.71 -14.97
CA VAL A 113 9.52 -3.15 -15.15
C VAL A 113 10.81 -3.96 -15.30
N MET A 114 11.69 -3.60 -16.21
CA MET A 114 12.86 -4.43 -16.55
C MET A 114 14.07 -4.21 -15.64
N LYS A 115 14.28 -2.97 -15.17
CA LYS A 115 15.36 -2.70 -14.22
C LYS A 115 15.26 -3.53 -12.93
N PRO A 116 14.07 -3.71 -12.30
CA PRO A 116 13.91 -4.63 -11.18
C PRO A 116 14.40 -6.06 -11.47
N PHE A 117 14.12 -6.62 -12.66
CA PHE A 117 14.65 -7.94 -13.04
C PHE A 117 16.17 -7.97 -13.05
N ARG A 118 16.79 -6.98 -13.71
CA ARG A 118 18.25 -6.88 -13.76
C ARG A 118 18.84 -6.82 -12.34
N ASP A 119 18.30 -5.98 -11.49
CA ASP A 119 18.84 -5.77 -10.15
C ASP A 119 18.70 -7.04 -9.30
N GLN A 120 17.59 -7.80 -9.41
CA GLN A 120 17.42 -9.11 -8.75
C GLN A 120 18.37 -10.17 -9.28
N LEU A 121 18.47 -10.33 -10.59
CA LEU A 121 19.34 -11.34 -11.19
C LEU A 121 20.82 -11.07 -10.89
N ALA A 122 21.24 -9.79 -10.91
CA ALA A 122 22.59 -9.41 -10.49
C ALA A 122 22.86 -9.79 -9.04
N ALA A 123 21.89 -9.57 -8.16
CA ALA A 123 21.99 -9.94 -6.76
C ALA A 123 22.06 -11.46 -6.53
N LEU A 124 21.24 -12.25 -7.26
CA LEU A 124 21.26 -13.72 -7.22
C LEU A 124 22.61 -14.27 -7.72
N LYS A 125 23.15 -13.71 -8.79
CA LYS A 125 24.46 -14.11 -9.31
C LYS A 125 25.58 -13.89 -8.28
N MET A 126 25.50 -12.82 -7.49
CA MET A 126 26.47 -12.52 -6.42
C MET A 126 26.32 -13.46 -5.22
N SER A 127 25.13 -13.93 -4.91
CA SER A 127 24.87 -14.79 -3.74
C SER A 127 25.25 -16.26 -3.97
N ALA A 128 25.27 -16.72 -5.24
CA ALA A 128 25.48 -18.12 -5.67
C ALA A 128 24.56 -19.14 -4.95
N ALA A 129 23.44 -18.69 -4.40
CA ALA A 129 22.51 -19.56 -3.68
C ALA A 129 21.35 -19.96 -4.59
N GLY A 130 20.95 -21.22 -4.52
CA GLY A 130 19.81 -21.76 -5.27
C GLY A 130 18.47 -21.24 -4.78
N PRO A 131 17.38 -21.63 -5.45
CA PRO A 131 16.03 -21.21 -5.10
C PRO A 131 15.65 -21.67 -3.69
N ASP A 132 14.97 -20.80 -2.92
CA ASP A 132 14.47 -21.12 -1.59
C ASP A 132 13.27 -22.10 -1.71
N THR A 133 13.34 -23.22 -1.00
CA THR A 133 12.27 -24.25 -0.96
C THR A 133 11.22 -23.96 0.12
N ALA A 134 11.09 -22.72 0.57
CA ALA A 134 10.13 -22.36 1.60
C ALA A 134 8.70 -22.80 1.22
N THR A 135 7.99 -23.38 2.17
CA THR A 135 6.59 -23.79 2.00
C THR A 135 5.72 -22.58 1.78
N ALA A 136 4.91 -22.59 0.71
CA ALA A 136 3.96 -21.52 0.43
C ALA A 136 2.97 -21.34 1.60
N ILE A 137 2.73 -20.10 2.02
CA ILE A 137 1.77 -19.76 3.09
C ILE A 137 0.32 -20.00 2.62
N TYR A 138 0.08 -19.86 1.33
CA TYR A 138 -1.22 -20.07 0.70
C TYR A 138 -1.06 -20.92 -0.56
N THR A 139 -1.92 -21.90 -0.73
CA THR A 139 -2.02 -22.67 -1.97
C THR A 139 -3.21 -22.12 -2.76
N PRO A 140 -3.01 -21.63 -3.98
CA PRO A 140 -4.09 -21.17 -4.85
C PRO A 140 -5.18 -22.25 -5.01
N LYS A 141 -6.44 -21.84 -4.99
CA LYS A 141 -7.60 -22.76 -5.15
C LYS A 141 -7.74 -23.25 -6.59
N ASN A 142 -7.33 -22.42 -7.53
CA ASN A 142 -7.42 -22.69 -8.95
C ASN A 142 -6.03 -22.92 -9.54
N LYS A 143 -5.94 -23.60 -10.67
CA LYS A 143 -4.70 -23.73 -11.44
C LYS A 143 -4.32 -22.38 -12.05
N GLU A 144 -5.34 -21.63 -12.48
CA GLU A 144 -5.20 -20.30 -13.05
C GLU A 144 -6.42 -19.43 -12.73
N VAL A 145 -6.22 -18.13 -12.72
CA VAL A 145 -7.24 -17.09 -12.75
C VAL A 145 -6.90 -16.18 -13.92
N LEU A 146 -7.77 -16.18 -14.93
CA LEU A 146 -7.57 -15.33 -16.12
C LEU A 146 -7.58 -13.85 -15.73
N PRO A 147 -6.89 -12.97 -16.49
CA PRO A 147 -6.84 -11.54 -16.22
C PRO A 147 -8.24 -10.93 -16.10
N MET A 148 -8.61 -10.47 -14.90
CA MET A 148 -9.94 -9.94 -14.59
C MET A 148 -10.26 -8.65 -15.34
N LEU A 149 -9.24 -7.85 -15.66
CA LEU A 149 -9.41 -6.62 -16.46
C LEU A 149 -9.62 -6.92 -17.95
N GLY A 150 -9.47 -8.18 -18.37
CA GLY A 150 -9.67 -8.64 -19.74
C GLY A 150 -8.86 -7.80 -20.73
N SER A 151 -9.54 -7.30 -21.76
CA SER A 151 -8.94 -6.50 -22.84
C SER A 151 -8.67 -5.03 -22.49
N THR A 152 -8.88 -4.60 -21.23
CA THR A 152 -8.67 -3.20 -20.81
C THR A 152 -7.21 -2.78 -20.97
N LYS A 153 -6.95 -1.78 -21.82
CA LYS A 153 -5.61 -1.25 -22.14
C LYS A 153 -5.59 0.27 -21.99
N TRP A 154 -5.97 0.77 -20.82
CA TRP A 154 -6.00 2.21 -20.55
C TRP A 154 -4.61 2.80 -20.32
N ASN A 155 -4.53 4.14 -20.35
CA ASN A 155 -3.28 4.90 -20.28
C ASN A 155 -3.46 6.19 -19.45
N GLN A 156 -2.38 6.96 -19.31
CA GLN A 156 -2.29 8.19 -18.52
C GLN A 156 -2.27 9.46 -19.40
N TYR A 157 -2.10 9.28 -20.71
CA TYR A 157 -2.01 10.34 -21.72
C TYR A 157 -3.38 10.62 -22.35
N ARG A 158 -3.41 11.49 -23.38
CA ARG A 158 -4.60 11.78 -24.15
C ARG A 158 -5.17 10.50 -24.80
N PRO A 159 -6.50 10.26 -24.72
CA PRO A 159 -7.55 11.16 -24.23
C PRO A 159 -7.84 11.08 -22.73
N TYR A 160 -7.21 10.17 -21.99
CA TYR A 160 -7.47 9.92 -20.55
C TYR A 160 -7.23 11.14 -19.65
N ASN A 161 -6.36 12.08 -20.08
CA ASN A 161 -6.05 13.31 -19.34
C ASN A 161 -6.70 14.58 -19.91
N MET A 162 -7.73 14.48 -20.75
CA MET A 162 -8.34 15.64 -21.41
C MET A 162 -8.79 16.74 -20.45
N PHE A 163 -9.31 16.37 -19.28
CA PHE A 163 -9.81 17.29 -18.26
C PHE A 163 -8.83 17.51 -17.10
N ALA A 164 -7.63 16.93 -17.18
CA ALA A 164 -6.59 17.18 -16.18
C ALA A 164 -6.15 18.66 -16.21
N PRO A 165 -5.60 19.20 -15.12
CA PRO A 165 -5.06 20.56 -15.09
C PRO A 165 -4.02 20.82 -16.18
N THR A 166 -3.79 22.10 -16.49
CA THR A 166 -2.72 22.54 -17.41
C THR A 166 -1.59 23.18 -16.58
N LYS A 167 -0.34 22.80 -16.84
CA LYS A 167 0.84 23.37 -16.22
C LYS A 167 1.86 23.70 -17.30
N ASN A 168 2.45 24.90 -17.26
CA ASN A 168 3.40 25.37 -18.29
C ASN A 168 2.88 25.26 -19.73
N GLY A 169 1.56 25.45 -19.94
CA GLY A 169 0.91 25.31 -21.24
C GLY A 169 0.62 23.88 -21.69
N ASN A 170 1.10 22.87 -20.97
CA ASN A 170 0.90 21.46 -21.28
C ASN A 170 -0.17 20.82 -20.37
N ARG A 171 -0.94 19.87 -20.91
CA ARG A 171 -1.84 19.06 -20.13
C ARG A 171 -1.02 18.09 -19.27
N VAL A 172 -1.26 18.07 -17.94
CA VAL A 172 -0.56 17.17 -17.04
C VAL A 172 -0.99 15.72 -17.26
N LEU A 173 -0.14 14.77 -16.85
CA LEU A 173 -0.48 13.35 -16.86
C LEU A 173 -1.48 13.04 -15.75
N ILE A 174 -2.37 12.07 -15.99
CA ILE A 174 -3.30 11.60 -14.95
C ILE A 174 -2.55 10.93 -13.79
N GLY A 175 -1.50 10.18 -14.09
CA GLY A 175 -0.73 9.43 -13.12
C GLY A 175 -1.18 7.96 -12.98
N CYS A 176 -0.24 7.13 -12.54
CA CYS A 176 -0.43 5.69 -12.48
C CYS A 176 -1.46 5.27 -11.41
N VAL A 177 -1.49 5.92 -10.26
CA VAL A 177 -2.44 5.58 -9.18
C VAL A 177 -3.90 5.81 -9.61
N PRO A 178 -4.28 6.99 -10.13
CA PRO A 178 -5.65 7.18 -10.65
C PRO A 178 -6.01 6.22 -11.78
N THR A 179 -5.06 5.88 -12.66
CA THR A 179 -5.28 4.93 -13.75
C THR A 179 -5.56 3.52 -13.21
N ALA A 180 -4.75 3.02 -12.27
CA ALA A 180 -4.93 1.71 -11.66
C ALA A 180 -6.27 1.62 -10.90
N VAL A 181 -6.63 2.67 -10.15
CA VAL A 181 -7.92 2.77 -9.45
C VAL A 181 -9.08 2.73 -10.45
N ALA A 182 -9.03 3.53 -11.53
CA ALA A 182 -10.09 3.57 -12.55
C ALA A 182 -10.27 2.21 -13.25
N MET A 183 -9.17 1.49 -13.57
CA MET A 183 -9.23 0.15 -14.16
C MET A 183 -9.88 -0.85 -13.21
N THR A 184 -9.56 -0.80 -11.92
CA THR A 184 -10.19 -1.65 -10.90
C THR A 184 -11.68 -1.31 -10.74
N MET A 185 -12.05 -0.03 -10.74
CA MET A 185 -13.45 0.40 -10.71
C MET A 185 -14.22 -0.07 -11.95
N ARG A 186 -13.60 -0.07 -13.13
CA ARG A 186 -14.19 -0.61 -14.36
C ARG A 186 -14.52 -2.10 -14.23
N TYR A 187 -13.64 -2.89 -13.64
CA TYR A 187 -13.89 -4.31 -13.41
C TYR A 187 -15.17 -4.52 -12.62
N HIS A 188 -15.38 -3.74 -11.55
CA HIS A 188 -16.58 -3.80 -10.73
C HIS A 188 -17.79 -3.12 -11.39
N GLN A 189 -17.61 -2.27 -12.40
CA GLN A 189 -18.62 -1.36 -12.94
C GLN A 189 -19.33 -0.56 -11.83
N TRP A 190 -18.57 -0.06 -10.87
CA TRP A 190 -19.03 0.60 -9.65
C TRP A 190 -18.25 1.88 -9.34
N PRO A 191 -18.88 2.94 -8.76
CA PRO A 191 -20.31 3.09 -8.45
C PRO A 191 -21.12 3.59 -9.66
N GLU A 192 -22.44 3.66 -9.52
CA GLU A 192 -23.29 4.40 -10.49
C GLU A 192 -23.05 5.90 -10.41
N ARG A 193 -22.76 6.39 -9.19
CA ARG A 193 -22.48 7.81 -8.90
C ARG A 193 -21.59 7.90 -7.68
N GLY A 194 -20.66 8.85 -7.69
CA GLY A 194 -19.85 9.17 -6.52
C GLY A 194 -20.66 9.88 -5.42
N GLU A 195 -20.08 9.99 -4.25
CA GLU A 195 -20.69 10.59 -3.06
C GLU A 195 -19.76 11.61 -2.43
N ASP A 196 -20.36 12.59 -1.70
CA ASP A 196 -19.63 13.57 -0.92
C ASP A 196 -18.77 14.53 -1.76
N CYS A 197 -17.90 15.29 -1.15
CA CYS A 197 -16.99 16.20 -1.79
C CYS A 197 -15.59 16.13 -1.16
N CYS A 198 -14.58 16.53 -1.89
CA CYS A 198 -13.27 16.80 -1.33
C CYS A 198 -12.76 18.18 -1.73
N TYR A 199 -11.78 18.65 -1.00
CA TYR A 199 -11.12 19.91 -1.27
C TYR A 199 -9.69 19.62 -1.73
N TYR A 200 -9.25 20.33 -2.74
CA TYR A 200 -7.95 20.16 -3.35
C TYR A 200 -7.22 21.49 -3.47
N MET A 201 -5.96 21.53 -3.10
CA MET A 201 -5.12 22.71 -3.28
C MET A 201 -4.51 22.70 -4.68
N MET A 202 -5.02 23.56 -5.56
CA MET A 202 -4.48 23.71 -6.92
C MET A 202 -3.07 24.31 -6.89
N ASP A 203 -2.82 25.22 -5.95
CA ASP A 203 -1.55 25.85 -5.64
C ASP A 203 -1.52 26.29 -4.16
N SER A 204 -0.48 27.00 -3.72
CA SER A 204 -0.34 27.41 -2.32
C SER A 204 -1.43 28.37 -1.80
N LYS A 205 -2.31 28.89 -2.68
CA LYS A 205 -3.32 29.93 -2.34
C LYS A 205 -4.72 29.55 -2.82
N THR A 206 -4.85 28.73 -3.86
CA THR A 206 -6.11 28.42 -4.54
C THR A 206 -6.61 27.05 -4.14
N MET A 207 -7.78 27.02 -3.50
CA MET A 207 -8.49 25.79 -3.16
C MET A 207 -9.65 25.57 -4.13
N ALA A 208 -9.77 24.35 -4.65
CA ALA A 208 -10.93 23.92 -5.43
C ALA A 208 -11.72 22.85 -4.66
N THR A 209 -13.01 22.77 -4.92
CA THR A 209 -13.89 21.73 -4.39
C THR A 209 -14.28 20.78 -5.50
N MET A 210 -14.13 19.48 -5.28
CA MET A 210 -14.66 18.44 -6.15
C MET A 210 -15.90 17.82 -5.51
N ASP A 211 -17.02 17.95 -6.19
CA ASP A 211 -18.31 17.35 -5.82
C ASP A 211 -18.46 16.02 -6.56
N PHE A 212 -18.24 14.91 -5.85
CA PHE A 212 -18.30 13.56 -6.43
C PHE A 212 -19.71 13.13 -6.76
N SER A 213 -20.77 13.75 -6.18
CA SER A 213 -22.15 13.47 -6.56
C SER A 213 -22.46 13.77 -8.03
N LYS A 214 -21.61 14.58 -8.68
CA LYS A 214 -21.65 14.86 -10.12
C LYS A 214 -20.81 13.91 -10.97
N CYS A 215 -20.07 13.01 -10.34
CA CYS A 215 -19.28 11.99 -11.03
C CYS A 215 -20.17 10.75 -11.27
N THR A 216 -20.63 10.60 -12.50
CA THR A 216 -21.49 9.49 -12.94
C THR A 216 -20.78 8.70 -14.03
N PRO A 217 -20.04 7.64 -13.69
CA PRO A 217 -19.31 6.86 -14.68
C PRO A 217 -20.22 6.14 -15.68
N LEU A 218 -19.86 6.18 -16.94
CA LEU A 218 -20.60 5.53 -18.03
C LEU A 218 -20.02 4.15 -18.35
N TRP A 219 -20.04 3.23 -17.39
CA TRP A 219 -19.32 1.93 -17.45
C TRP A 219 -19.53 1.17 -18.74
N LYS A 220 -20.77 1.14 -19.27
CA LYS A 220 -21.13 0.41 -20.50
C LYS A 220 -20.63 1.09 -21.78
N SER A 221 -20.30 2.38 -21.71
CA SER A 221 -19.79 3.16 -22.85
C SER A 221 -18.28 3.18 -22.94
N TYR A 222 -17.57 2.66 -21.91
CA TYR A 222 -16.11 2.66 -21.91
C TYR A 222 -15.56 1.59 -22.82
N LYS A 223 -14.69 2.01 -23.76
CA LYS A 223 -13.93 1.10 -24.63
C LYS A 223 -12.73 0.51 -23.88
N ASP A 224 -12.23 -0.61 -24.36
CA ASP A 224 -11.05 -1.28 -23.83
C ASP A 224 -9.77 -0.48 -24.05
N ILE A 225 -9.72 0.27 -25.15
CA ILE A 225 -8.63 1.19 -25.49
C ILE A 225 -9.21 2.45 -26.14
N TYR A 226 -8.54 3.57 -25.88
CA TYR A 226 -8.79 4.84 -26.56
C TYR A 226 -7.50 5.36 -27.20
N PHE A 227 -7.63 5.98 -28.38
CA PHE A 227 -6.54 6.61 -29.10
C PHE A 227 -6.54 8.13 -28.90
N PRO A 228 -5.43 8.84 -29.14
CA PRO A 228 -5.35 10.30 -28.91
C PRO A 228 -6.40 11.14 -29.66
N GLU A 229 -6.95 10.63 -30.75
CA GLU A 229 -8.03 11.24 -31.54
C GLU A 229 -9.42 11.05 -30.97
N ASP A 230 -9.67 10.11 -30.05
CA ASP A 230 -10.99 9.80 -29.48
C ASP A 230 -11.52 10.90 -28.53
N THR A 231 -11.22 12.16 -28.80
CA THR A 231 -11.54 13.28 -27.90
C THR A 231 -12.98 13.71 -27.92
N LEU A 232 -13.73 13.35 -28.97
CA LEU A 232 -15.16 13.60 -29.07
C LEU A 232 -16.01 12.41 -28.62
N ASP A 233 -15.39 11.28 -28.30
CA ASP A 233 -16.06 10.11 -27.77
C ASP A 233 -16.59 10.39 -26.35
N GLU A 234 -17.87 10.16 -26.11
CA GLU A 234 -18.53 10.43 -24.83
C GLU A 234 -17.92 9.60 -23.68
N GLY A 235 -17.63 8.32 -23.96
CA GLY A 235 -16.98 7.44 -22.99
C GLY A 235 -15.59 7.93 -22.62
N ALA A 236 -14.77 8.34 -23.62
CA ALA A 236 -13.44 8.91 -23.37
C ALA A 236 -13.50 10.19 -22.52
N GLN A 237 -14.42 11.09 -22.82
CA GLN A 237 -14.63 12.32 -22.06
C GLN A 237 -15.07 12.03 -20.62
N ASN A 238 -16.03 11.14 -20.44
CA ASN A 238 -16.52 10.74 -19.12
C ASN A 238 -15.41 10.03 -18.31
N LEU A 239 -14.67 9.13 -18.93
CA LEU A 239 -13.53 8.43 -18.29
C LEU A 239 -12.44 9.43 -17.86
N SER A 240 -12.10 10.40 -18.70
CA SER A 240 -11.13 11.43 -18.34
C SER A 240 -11.57 12.23 -17.11
N LYS A 241 -12.87 12.58 -17.02
CA LYS A 241 -13.43 13.26 -15.83
C LYS A 241 -13.34 12.36 -14.59
N LEU A 242 -13.69 11.08 -14.71
CA LEU A 242 -13.55 10.10 -13.62
C LEU A 242 -12.09 10.02 -13.14
N MET A 243 -11.13 9.87 -14.05
CA MET A 243 -9.72 9.76 -13.68
C MET A 243 -9.18 11.03 -13.02
N VAL A 244 -9.62 12.22 -13.46
CA VAL A 244 -9.30 13.50 -12.79
C VAL A 244 -9.90 13.53 -11.39
N SER A 245 -11.16 13.13 -11.23
CA SER A 245 -11.82 13.06 -9.91
C SER A 245 -11.06 12.15 -8.95
N ILE A 246 -10.64 10.97 -9.40
CA ILE A 246 -9.80 10.07 -8.62
C ILE A 246 -8.46 10.74 -8.29
N GLY A 247 -7.82 11.38 -9.28
CA GLY A 247 -6.55 12.09 -9.08
C GLY A 247 -6.64 13.18 -8.01
N LEU A 248 -7.71 13.94 -7.98
CA LEU A 248 -7.97 14.96 -6.96
C LEU A 248 -8.19 14.31 -5.58
N SER A 249 -8.98 13.25 -5.51
CA SER A 249 -9.31 12.59 -4.24
C SER A 249 -8.14 11.83 -3.61
N VAL A 250 -7.18 11.32 -4.40
CA VAL A 250 -5.94 10.73 -3.88
C VAL A 250 -4.88 11.79 -3.55
N ASP A 251 -5.20 13.08 -3.66
CA ASP A 251 -4.28 14.22 -3.47
C ASP A 251 -3.05 14.10 -4.39
N ALA A 252 -3.29 13.89 -5.68
CA ALA A 252 -2.22 13.74 -6.64
C ALA A 252 -1.45 15.05 -6.87
N SER A 253 -0.13 14.98 -6.82
CA SER A 253 0.74 16.07 -7.26
C SER A 253 0.89 16.02 -8.78
N PHE A 254 0.03 16.74 -9.47
CA PHE A 254 -0.03 16.77 -10.93
C PHE A 254 1.18 17.43 -11.57
N SER A 255 1.78 16.78 -12.56
CA SER A 255 2.90 17.29 -13.34
C SER A 255 2.84 16.82 -14.80
N ASP A 256 3.43 17.60 -15.69
CA ASP A 256 3.60 17.30 -17.12
C ASP A 256 4.66 16.22 -17.40
N THR A 257 5.57 16.00 -16.46
CA THR A 257 6.62 14.97 -16.56
C THR A 257 6.34 13.70 -15.78
N GLY A 258 5.38 13.73 -14.83
CA GLY A 258 5.01 12.57 -14.02
C GLY A 258 4.19 12.96 -12.80
N THR A 259 2.93 12.54 -12.75
CA THR A 259 2.03 12.78 -11.63
C THR A 259 2.22 11.70 -10.58
N SER A 260 2.42 12.10 -9.32
CA SER A 260 2.59 11.21 -8.19
C SER A 260 1.41 11.29 -7.22
N ALA A 261 1.05 10.16 -6.60
CA ALA A 261 0.06 10.10 -5.54
C ALA A 261 0.44 9.05 -4.49
N SER A 262 -0.06 9.24 -3.27
CA SER A 262 0.18 8.28 -2.19
C SER A 262 -0.78 7.09 -2.30
N MET A 263 -0.27 5.87 -2.28
CA MET A 263 -1.09 4.64 -2.22
C MET A 263 -1.98 4.57 -0.97
N LYS A 264 -1.61 5.21 0.13
CA LYS A 264 -2.45 5.30 1.35
C LYS A 264 -3.79 5.98 1.10
N ASN A 265 -3.84 6.90 0.14
CA ASN A 265 -5.03 7.70 -0.16
C ASN A 265 -6.06 6.93 -1.01
N VAL A 266 -5.69 5.76 -1.58
CA VAL A 266 -6.60 4.94 -2.39
C VAL A 266 -7.77 4.43 -1.57
N LYS A 267 -7.54 3.90 -0.36
CA LYS A 267 -8.62 3.41 0.51
C LYS A 267 -9.62 4.51 0.86
N PRO A 268 -9.24 5.65 1.45
CA PRO A 268 -10.21 6.71 1.75
C PRO A 268 -10.92 7.24 0.50
N THR A 269 -10.24 7.36 -0.64
CA THR A 269 -10.86 7.71 -1.92
C THR A 269 -11.99 6.75 -2.28
N LEU A 270 -11.73 5.47 -2.32
CA LEU A 270 -12.72 4.45 -2.70
C LEU A 270 -13.86 4.36 -1.67
N CYS A 271 -13.54 4.37 -0.37
CA CYS A 271 -14.54 4.23 0.69
C CYS A 271 -15.40 5.48 0.89
N ASN A 272 -14.81 6.69 0.81
CA ASN A 272 -15.53 7.92 1.15
C ASN A 272 -16.29 8.50 -0.04
N HIS A 273 -15.76 8.31 -1.28
CA HIS A 273 -16.31 8.99 -2.46
C HIS A 273 -16.92 8.06 -3.49
N PHE A 274 -16.58 6.75 -3.44
CA PHE A 274 -17.02 5.80 -4.47
C PHE A 274 -17.76 4.57 -3.92
N GLY A 275 -18.18 4.59 -2.65
CA GLY A 275 -19.04 3.56 -2.06
C GLY A 275 -18.42 2.16 -2.02
N TYR A 276 -17.09 2.06 -1.84
CA TYR A 276 -16.40 0.80 -1.64
C TYR A 276 -16.38 0.38 -0.17
N SER A 277 -16.22 -0.91 0.06
CA SER A 277 -16.19 -1.52 1.38
C SER A 277 -15.00 -1.05 2.23
N GLY A 278 -15.21 -0.90 3.53
CA GLY A 278 -14.15 -0.68 4.50
C GLY A 278 -13.13 -1.83 4.62
N HIS A 279 -13.41 -2.99 4.03
CA HIS A 279 -12.49 -4.13 3.97
C HIS A 279 -11.21 -3.89 3.14
N ILE A 280 -11.17 -2.80 2.36
CA ILE A 280 -9.94 -2.40 1.67
C ILE A 280 -8.81 -2.26 2.70
N ALA A 281 -7.68 -2.89 2.40
CA ALA A 281 -6.46 -2.81 3.20
C ALA A 281 -5.30 -2.21 2.40
N PHE A 282 -4.64 -1.21 2.98
CA PHE A 282 -3.36 -0.71 2.47
C PHE A 282 -2.21 -1.45 3.16
N HIS A 283 -1.30 -1.98 2.38
CA HIS A 283 -0.12 -2.70 2.86
C HIS A 283 1.16 -1.93 2.47
N ASP A 284 2.00 -1.68 3.47
CA ASP A 284 3.37 -1.18 3.31
C ASP A 284 4.31 -2.31 3.73
N MET A 285 5.03 -2.90 2.78
CA MET A 285 5.86 -4.08 3.01
C MET A 285 6.87 -3.88 4.14
N ARG A 286 7.51 -2.71 4.19
CA ARG A 286 8.50 -2.40 5.24
C ARG A 286 7.86 -2.05 6.58
N ARG A 287 6.85 -1.15 6.55
CA ARG A 287 6.22 -0.66 7.77
C ARG A 287 5.46 -1.74 8.52
N HIS A 288 4.78 -2.62 7.77
CA HIS A 288 4.02 -3.74 8.33
C HIS A 288 4.88 -5.00 8.51
N ASN A 289 6.17 -4.93 8.15
CA ASN A 289 7.12 -6.05 8.23
C ASN A 289 6.58 -7.32 7.53
N LEU A 290 5.97 -7.12 6.35
CA LEU A 290 5.48 -8.22 5.53
C LEU A 290 6.62 -8.85 4.76
N THR A 291 6.62 -10.19 4.71
CA THR A 291 7.47 -10.92 3.78
C THR A 291 6.81 -11.00 2.40
N GLU A 292 7.56 -11.38 1.40
CA GLU A 292 7.06 -11.50 0.04
C GLU A 292 6.14 -12.71 -0.10
N GLU A 293 6.39 -13.80 0.61
CA GLU A 293 5.49 -14.95 0.68
C GLU A 293 4.14 -14.58 1.32
N GLN A 294 4.15 -13.66 2.29
CA GLN A 294 2.92 -13.12 2.88
C GLN A 294 2.15 -12.26 1.90
N MET A 295 2.85 -11.42 1.13
CA MET A 295 2.24 -10.64 0.06
C MET A 295 1.65 -11.54 -1.01
N GLU A 296 2.41 -12.52 -1.52
CA GLU A 296 1.92 -13.48 -2.51
C GLU A 296 0.68 -14.21 -2.01
N ALA A 297 0.70 -14.69 -0.76
CA ALA A 297 -0.44 -15.37 -0.15
C ALA A 297 -1.71 -14.50 -0.17
N ILE A 298 -1.57 -13.19 0.14
CA ILE A 298 -2.68 -12.25 0.06
C ILE A 298 -3.14 -12.08 -1.39
N LEU A 299 -2.21 -11.84 -2.33
CA LEU A 299 -2.56 -11.62 -3.74
C LEU A 299 -3.28 -12.83 -4.33
N TYR A 300 -2.77 -14.06 -4.14
CA TYR A 300 -3.43 -15.27 -4.61
C TYR A 300 -4.84 -15.45 -3.99
N LYS A 301 -4.97 -15.20 -2.68
CA LYS A 301 -6.27 -15.29 -2.01
C LYS A 301 -7.28 -14.29 -2.57
N GLU A 302 -6.85 -13.06 -2.82
CA GLU A 302 -7.69 -12.03 -3.44
C GLU A 302 -8.14 -12.41 -4.84
N LEU A 303 -7.21 -12.89 -5.66
CA LEU A 303 -7.50 -13.31 -7.03
C LEU A 303 -8.43 -14.54 -7.07
N ASP A 304 -8.24 -15.50 -6.18
CA ASP A 304 -9.16 -16.65 -6.01
C ASP A 304 -10.58 -16.24 -5.61
N GLU A 305 -10.71 -15.08 -4.96
CA GLU A 305 -11.99 -14.52 -4.52
C GLU A 305 -12.56 -13.47 -5.51
N GLY A 306 -11.93 -13.33 -6.69
CA GLY A 306 -12.41 -12.44 -7.77
C GLY A 306 -12.14 -10.95 -7.51
N ARG A 307 -11.10 -10.61 -6.74
CA ARG A 307 -10.74 -9.23 -6.44
C ARG A 307 -9.36 -8.88 -6.98
N PRO A 308 -9.27 -7.99 -7.97
CA PRO A 308 -7.99 -7.45 -8.43
C PRO A 308 -7.36 -6.56 -7.36
N CYS A 309 -6.03 -6.58 -7.28
CA CYS A 309 -5.24 -5.79 -6.34
C CYS A 309 -4.50 -4.66 -7.04
N ILE A 310 -4.39 -3.49 -6.40
CA ILE A 310 -3.52 -2.43 -6.90
C ILE A 310 -2.15 -2.58 -6.23
N VAL A 311 -1.10 -2.66 -7.04
CA VAL A 311 0.28 -2.92 -6.60
C VAL A 311 1.15 -1.74 -6.97
N SER A 312 2.15 -1.41 -6.18
CA SER A 312 3.11 -0.35 -6.48
C SER A 312 4.53 -0.76 -6.15
N ASN A 313 5.43 -0.55 -7.10
CA ASN A 313 6.86 -0.56 -6.87
C ASN A 313 7.38 0.85 -6.50
N ALA A 314 8.68 1.08 -6.57
CA ALA A 314 9.27 2.37 -6.18
C ALA A 314 8.89 3.56 -7.08
N GLY A 315 8.33 3.33 -8.28
CA GLY A 315 8.09 4.38 -9.28
C GLY A 315 6.80 4.27 -10.06
N HIS A 316 6.02 3.20 -9.89
CA HIS A 316 4.80 2.96 -10.67
C HIS A 316 3.75 2.17 -9.88
N ALA A 317 2.47 2.49 -10.10
CA ALA A 317 1.32 1.74 -9.61
C ALA A 317 0.59 1.05 -10.77
N PHE A 318 0.18 -0.20 -10.59
CA PHE A 318 -0.43 -1.04 -11.60
C PHE A 318 -1.37 -2.06 -10.96
N VAL A 319 -2.09 -2.85 -11.75
CA VAL A 319 -3.08 -3.80 -11.25
C VAL A 319 -2.56 -5.23 -11.39
N CYS A 320 -2.65 -6.01 -10.30
CA CYS A 320 -2.51 -7.45 -10.28
C CYS A 320 -3.90 -8.05 -10.39
N ASP A 321 -4.20 -8.77 -11.48
CA ASP A 321 -5.57 -9.15 -11.83
C ASP A 321 -5.73 -10.60 -12.31
N GLY A 322 -4.68 -11.42 -12.18
CA GLY A 322 -4.74 -12.83 -12.54
C GLY A 322 -3.47 -13.59 -12.17
N TYR A 323 -3.48 -14.89 -12.38
CA TYR A 323 -2.28 -15.73 -12.25
C TYR A 323 -2.40 -17.01 -13.08
N SER A 324 -1.25 -17.58 -13.47
CA SER A 324 -1.13 -18.91 -14.10
C SER A 324 0.22 -19.51 -13.80
N ASP A 325 0.27 -20.79 -13.44
CA ASP A 325 1.50 -21.58 -13.22
C ASP A 325 2.58 -20.90 -12.34
N GLY A 326 2.12 -20.19 -11.28
CA GLY A 326 3.01 -19.49 -10.34
C GLY A 326 3.53 -18.14 -10.84
N PHE A 327 2.95 -17.61 -11.93
CA PHE A 327 3.15 -16.24 -12.40
C PHE A 327 1.93 -15.40 -12.06
N LEU A 328 2.13 -14.19 -11.56
CA LEU A 328 1.08 -13.20 -11.37
C LEU A 328 0.93 -12.36 -12.64
N HIS A 329 -0.31 -12.12 -13.06
CA HIS A 329 -0.61 -11.24 -14.19
C HIS A 329 -0.72 -9.79 -13.73
N TYR A 330 -0.10 -8.88 -14.50
CA TYR A 330 -0.13 -7.44 -14.24
C TYR A 330 -0.57 -6.64 -15.45
N ASN A 331 -1.44 -5.65 -15.20
CA ASN A 331 -1.82 -4.61 -16.16
C ASN A 331 -1.21 -3.27 -15.71
N PHE A 332 -0.27 -2.76 -16.51
CA PHE A 332 0.54 -1.59 -16.14
C PHE A 332 -0.14 -0.23 -16.41
N GLY A 333 -1.29 -0.20 -17.09
CA GLY A 333 -1.95 1.07 -17.43
C GLY A 333 -1.15 1.91 -18.42
N TRP A 334 -0.53 1.26 -19.41
CA TRP A 334 0.27 1.87 -20.48
C TRP A 334 -0.18 1.39 -21.88
N SER A 335 -1.47 1.47 -22.17
CA SER A 335 -2.07 0.99 -23.43
C SER A 335 -1.81 -0.50 -23.72
N GLY A 336 -1.67 -1.31 -22.66
CA GLY A 336 -1.33 -2.73 -22.76
C GLY A 336 0.17 -3.04 -22.84
N HIS A 337 1.03 -2.04 -23.05
CA HIS A 337 2.48 -2.28 -23.02
C HIS A 337 2.90 -2.89 -21.71
N TYR A 338 3.74 -3.91 -21.76
CA TYR A 338 4.25 -4.72 -20.65
C TYR A 338 3.19 -5.59 -19.94
N ASN A 339 1.90 -5.55 -20.30
CA ASN A 339 0.92 -6.45 -19.69
C ASN A 339 1.34 -7.90 -19.90
N GLY A 340 1.21 -8.72 -18.86
CA GLY A 340 1.60 -10.13 -18.93
C GLY A 340 1.83 -10.75 -17.58
N TYR A 341 2.38 -11.94 -17.60
CA TYR A 341 2.64 -12.78 -16.44
C TYR A 341 4.10 -12.68 -15.99
N TYR A 342 4.33 -12.50 -14.69
CA TYR A 342 5.65 -12.20 -14.12
C TYR A 342 5.89 -13.03 -12.86
N ARG A 343 7.07 -13.65 -12.76
CA ARG A 343 7.47 -14.47 -11.61
C ARG A 343 8.41 -13.73 -10.65
N LEU A 344 9.37 -12.98 -11.17
CA LEU A 344 10.40 -12.33 -10.35
C LEU A 344 9.92 -11.09 -9.58
N MET A 345 8.75 -10.55 -9.91
CA MET A 345 8.18 -9.46 -9.10
C MET A 345 7.65 -9.95 -7.74
N THR A 346 7.69 -11.25 -7.51
CA THR A 346 7.37 -11.94 -6.27
C THR A 346 8.69 -12.44 -5.67
N GLY A 347 9.13 -11.92 -4.60
CA GLY A 347 10.49 -11.98 -4.11
C GLY A 347 11.01 -13.25 -3.47
N ARG A 348 10.57 -14.43 -3.85
CA ARG A 348 11.13 -15.72 -3.38
C ARG A 348 12.65 -15.84 -3.51
N TYR A 349 13.27 -14.91 -4.24
CA TYR A 349 14.71 -14.87 -4.50
C TYR A 349 15.51 -13.97 -3.56
N ASN A 350 14.86 -13.28 -2.61
CA ASN A 350 15.51 -12.19 -1.84
C ASN A 350 16.14 -12.55 -0.50
N LYS A 351 15.96 -13.78 0.03
CA LYS A 351 16.47 -14.18 1.35
C LYS A 351 17.99 -14.21 1.47
N LEU A 352 18.73 -14.08 0.38
CA LEU A 352 20.13 -14.48 0.31
C LEU A 352 21.14 -13.33 0.27
N ILE A 353 20.66 -12.08 0.33
CA ILE A 353 21.55 -10.92 0.23
C ILE A 353 21.67 -10.26 1.60
N SER A 354 22.90 -10.21 2.13
CA SER A 354 23.26 -9.40 3.29
C SER A 354 23.21 -7.91 2.91
N GLY A 355 22.03 -7.32 3.01
CA GLY A 355 21.69 -5.96 2.64
C GLY A 355 20.18 -5.87 2.44
N GLU A 356 19.57 -4.68 2.53
CA GLU A 356 18.14 -4.57 2.23
C GLU A 356 17.92 -4.97 0.76
N PRO A 357 17.16 -6.07 0.48
CA PRO A 357 16.89 -6.48 -0.89
C PRO A 357 16.12 -5.37 -1.61
N PRO A 358 16.26 -5.22 -2.93
CA PRO A 358 15.40 -4.35 -3.70
C PRO A 358 13.97 -4.88 -3.58
N ILE A 359 13.15 -4.23 -2.75
CA ILE A 359 11.74 -4.56 -2.61
C ILE A 359 11.05 -4.14 -3.92
N LEU A 360 10.64 -5.11 -4.71
CA LEU A 360 9.99 -4.87 -6.01
C LEU A 360 8.61 -4.30 -5.83
N VAL A 361 7.81 -4.89 -4.93
CA VAL A 361 6.52 -4.35 -4.50
C VAL A 361 6.74 -3.65 -3.16
N LYS A 362 6.51 -2.35 -3.15
CA LYS A 362 6.64 -1.53 -1.95
C LYS A 362 5.32 -1.39 -1.21
N TYR A 363 4.24 -1.23 -1.96
CA TYR A 363 2.89 -1.05 -1.46
C TYR A 363 1.91 -1.89 -2.28
N PHE A 364 0.83 -2.34 -1.64
CA PHE A 364 -0.31 -2.88 -2.36
C PHE A 364 -1.62 -2.64 -1.61
N ILE A 365 -2.73 -2.69 -2.37
CA ILE A 365 -4.09 -2.54 -1.87
C ILE A 365 -4.82 -3.83 -2.18
N SER A 366 -5.46 -4.42 -1.17
CA SER A 366 -6.28 -5.62 -1.24
C SER A 366 -7.68 -5.36 -0.70
N GLY A 367 -8.60 -6.31 -0.81
CA GLY A 367 -9.97 -6.18 -0.31
C GLY A 367 -10.82 -5.18 -1.09
N ILE A 368 -10.47 -4.90 -2.36
CA ILE A 368 -11.20 -3.94 -3.18
C ILE A 368 -12.48 -4.58 -3.67
N GLU A 369 -13.59 -4.21 -3.06
CA GLU A 369 -14.93 -4.68 -3.44
C GLU A 369 -15.97 -3.56 -3.17
N PRO A 370 -17.03 -3.44 -3.98
CA PRO A 370 -18.14 -2.53 -3.70
C PRO A 370 -18.77 -2.82 -2.33
N GLN A 371 -19.23 -1.77 -1.65
CA GLN A 371 -20.00 -1.95 -0.44
C GLN A 371 -21.36 -2.58 -0.80
N GLN A 372 -21.79 -3.58 -0.02
CA GLN A 372 -23.10 -4.20 -0.23
C GLN A 372 -24.23 -3.18 0.02
N PRO A 373 -25.33 -3.25 -0.78
CA PRO A 373 -26.40 -2.24 -0.75
C PRO A 373 -27.22 -2.17 0.55
N ASP A 374 -27.14 -3.17 1.40
CA ASP A 374 -27.92 -3.31 2.65
C ASP A 374 -27.50 -2.35 3.77
N GLY A 375 -26.70 -1.33 3.45
CA GLY A 375 -26.35 -0.22 4.38
C GLY A 375 -25.47 -0.64 5.56
N GLY A 376 -25.04 -1.88 5.60
CA GLY A 376 -24.18 -2.45 6.62
C GLY A 376 -24.91 -2.81 7.93
N VAL A 377 -24.24 -3.57 8.77
CA VAL A 377 -24.76 -4.08 10.03
C VAL A 377 -24.58 -3.05 11.14
N SER A 378 -25.66 -2.64 11.78
CA SER A 378 -25.64 -1.77 12.97
C SER A 378 -25.91 -2.56 14.25
N ARG A 379 -25.11 -2.31 15.28
CA ARG A 379 -25.27 -2.95 16.61
C ARG A 379 -25.11 -1.94 17.73
N GLU A 380 -25.93 -2.11 18.76
CA GLU A 380 -25.77 -1.45 20.07
C GLU A 380 -25.52 -2.50 21.14
N ILE A 381 -24.46 -2.35 21.92
CA ILE A 381 -24.03 -3.32 22.95
C ILE A 381 -23.74 -2.58 24.25
N THR A 382 -24.28 -3.09 25.35
CA THR A 382 -23.96 -2.62 26.70
C THR A 382 -23.12 -3.67 27.42
N LEU A 383 -21.85 -3.34 27.69
CA LEU A 383 -20.96 -4.21 28.45
C LEU A 383 -21.19 -4.06 29.96
N LYS A 384 -21.43 -5.18 30.63
CA LYS A 384 -21.48 -5.25 32.08
C LYS A 384 -20.09 -5.36 32.71
N LYS A 385 -19.13 -5.94 31.98
CA LYS A 385 -17.75 -6.17 32.40
C LYS A 385 -16.80 -5.82 31.24
N ALA A 386 -15.70 -5.13 31.56
CA ALA A 386 -14.66 -4.85 30.59
C ALA A 386 -13.98 -6.15 30.12
N GLY A 387 -13.58 -6.20 28.85
CA GLY A 387 -12.92 -7.35 28.24
C GLY A 387 -13.85 -8.43 27.69
N THR A 388 -15.16 -8.17 27.61
CA THR A 388 -16.14 -9.18 27.17
C THR A 388 -16.77 -8.89 25.81
N LEU A 389 -16.32 -7.86 25.09
CA LEU A 389 -16.88 -7.51 23.77
C LEU A 389 -16.77 -8.66 22.78
N GLN A 390 -15.63 -9.37 22.77
CA GLN A 390 -15.44 -10.49 21.83
C GLN A 390 -16.41 -11.64 22.06
N ASP A 391 -16.90 -11.83 23.28
CA ASP A 391 -17.85 -12.90 23.64
C ASP A 391 -19.30 -12.55 23.26
N MET A 392 -19.57 -11.26 23.00
CA MET A 392 -20.87 -10.72 22.61
C MET A 392 -21.06 -10.61 21.10
N LEU A 393 -20.03 -10.87 20.32
CA LEU A 393 -20.02 -10.79 18.86
C LEU A 393 -19.66 -12.13 18.24
N THR A 394 -20.43 -12.57 17.27
CA THR A 394 -20.04 -13.68 16.39
C THR A 394 -18.87 -13.30 15.50
N ASP A 395 -18.16 -14.27 14.94
CA ASP A 395 -17.04 -13.98 14.04
C ASP A 395 -17.50 -13.22 12.78
N THR A 396 -18.68 -13.55 12.25
CA THR A 396 -19.31 -12.81 11.16
C THR A 396 -19.59 -11.34 11.55
N GLU A 397 -20.14 -11.08 12.74
CA GLU A 397 -20.41 -9.72 13.21
C GLU A 397 -19.12 -8.89 13.36
N LYS A 398 -18.04 -9.50 13.84
CA LYS A 398 -16.72 -8.83 13.92
C LYS A 398 -16.21 -8.36 12.57
N GLU A 399 -16.61 -9.03 11.49
CA GLU A 399 -16.20 -8.69 10.12
C GLU A 399 -17.21 -7.80 9.39
N THR A 400 -18.50 -7.85 9.73
CA THR A 400 -19.56 -7.22 8.94
C THR A 400 -20.18 -5.98 9.58
N ILE A 401 -20.01 -5.76 10.90
CA ILE A 401 -20.55 -4.57 11.57
C ILE A 401 -19.88 -3.31 11.00
N THR A 402 -20.71 -2.41 10.46
CA THR A 402 -20.28 -1.10 9.96
C THR A 402 -20.54 0.02 10.98
N LYS A 403 -21.55 -0.12 11.83
CA LYS A 403 -21.92 0.85 12.86
C LYS A 403 -22.04 0.19 14.21
N LEU A 404 -21.26 0.65 15.19
CA LEU A 404 -21.27 0.08 16.55
C LEU A 404 -21.41 1.17 17.61
N THR A 405 -22.43 1.03 18.46
CA THR A 405 -22.58 1.83 19.67
C THR A 405 -22.26 0.96 20.89
N LEU A 406 -21.28 1.39 21.69
CA LEU A 406 -20.87 0.69 22.91
C LEU A 406 -21.15 1.53 24.14
N LYS A 407 -21.70 0.87 25.17
CA LYS A 407 -21.95 1.42 26.51
C LYS A 407 -21.26 0.57 27.57
N GLY A 408 -20.89 1.20 28.69
CA GLY A 408 -20.27 0.50 29.80
C GLY A 408 -18.75 0.44 29.79
N PRO A 409 -18.12 -0.42 30.60
CA PRO A 409 -16.67 -0.42 30.79
C PRO A 409 -15.93 -1.12 29.64
N LEU A 410 -14.82 -0.50 29.19
CA LEU A 410 -13.91 -1.03 28.16
C LEU A 410 -12.50 -1.18 28.73
N ASN A 411 -11.77 -2.20 28.26
CA ASN A 411 -10.35 -2.40 28.57
C ASN A 411 -9.51 -2.67 27.31
N GLY A 412 -8.24 -3.06 27.48
CA GLY A 412 -7.31 -3.28 26.39
C GLY A 412 -7.73 -4.35 25.38
N SER A 413 -8.39 -5.44 25.81
CA SER A 413 -8.86 -6.48 24.89
C SER A 413 -10.04 -6.00 24.03
N ASP A 414 -10.96 -5.21 24.61
CA ASP A 414 -12.07 -4.61 23.86
C ASP A 414 -11.54 -3.62 22.83
N ILE A 415 -10.61 -2.73 23.23
CA ILE A 415 -9.98 -1.77 22.31
C ILE A 415 -9.21 -2.49 21.21
N LYS A 416 -8.49 -3.57 21.53
CA LYS A 416 -7.77 -4.36 20.51
C LYS A 416 -8.72 -4.94 19.45
N LEU A 417 -9.89 -5.45 19.87
CA LEU A 417 -10.91 -5.93 18.95
C LEU A 417 -11.49 -4.79 18.11
N LEU A 418 -11.84 -3.66 18.72
CA LEU A 418 -12.34 -2.47 18.00
C LEU A 418 -11.34 -1.96 16.96
N ARG A 419 -10.06 -1.95 17.30
CA ARG A 419 -8.99 -1.61 16.34
C ARG A 419 -9.01 -2.52 15.12
N LYS A 420 -9.09 -3.85 15.33
CA LYS A 420 -9.18 -4.83 14.23
C LYS A 420 -10.43 -4.59 13.39
N MET A 421 -11.60 -4.43 14.01
CA MET A 421 -12.88 -4.14 13.32
C MET A 421 -12.82 -2.83 12.54
N ALA A 422 -12.03 -1.86 12.99
CA ALA A 422 -11.84 -0.56 12.36
C ALA A 422 -10.68 -0.52 11.33
N GLY A 423 -10.13 -1.66 10.97
CA GLY A 423 -9.13 -1.78 9.91
C GLY A 423 -7.68 -1.52 10.35
N ALA A 424 -7.39 -1.54 11.65
CA ALA A 424 -6.01 -1.50 12.12
C ALA A 424 -5.34 -2.86 11.88
N ASN A 425 -4.26 -2.84 11.11
CA ASN A 425 -3.44 -4.03 10.83
C ASN A 425 -2.22 -4.01 11.78
N ASP A 426 -2.34 -4.72 12.91
CA ASP A 426 -1.31 -4.77 13.95
C ASP A 426 -0.39 -6.01 13.80
N GLY A 427 -0.39 -6.69 12.66
CA GLY A 427 0.44 -7.85 12.34
C GLY A 427 -0.13 -8.68 11.20
N PHE A 428 0.73 -9.55 10.62
CA PHE A 428 0.29 -10.45 9.56
C PHE A 428 -0.57 -11.59 10.11
N SER A 429 -1.75 -11.76 9.51
CA SER A 429 -2.57 -12.96 9.61
C SER A 429 -3.27 -13.13 8.27
N LEU A 430 -3.22 -14.32 7.69
CA LEU A 430 -3.89 -14.55 6.41
C LEU A 430 -5.42 -14.38 6.52
N ASP A 431 -6.00 -14.66 7.69
CA ASP A 431 -7.43 -14.46 7.94
C ASP A 431 -7.78 -13.03 8.39
N GLY A 432 -6.80 -12.26 8.85
CA GLY A 432 -6.94 -10.88 9.32
C GLY A 432 -6.28 -9.82 8.43
N TRP A 433 -5.93 -10.14 7.20
CA TRP A 433 -5.24 -9.24 6.26
C TRP A 433 -6.16 -8.15 5.67
N ARG A 434 -7.48 -8.36 5.72
CA ARG A 434 -8.45 -7.38 5.23
C ARG A 434 -8.60 -6.22 6.20
N GLY A 435 -8.95 -5.05 5.67
CA GLY A 435 -9.42 -3.92 6.47
C GLY A 435 -10.73 -4.29 7.18
N GLY A 436 -11.04 -3.60 8.28
CA GLY A 436 -12.30 -3.83 9.00
C GLY A 436 -13.47 -3.08 8.38
N ALA A 437 -14.68 -3.61 8.54
CA ALA A 437 -15.92 -3.00 8.05
C ALA A 437 -16.39 -1.79 8.89
N LEU A 438 -15.93 -1.65 10.15
CA LEU A 438 -16.42 -0.66 11.11
C LEU A 438 -16.05 0.76 10.68
N THR A 439 -17.05 1.50 10.20
CA THR A 439 -16.91 2.89 9.73
C THR A 439 -17.42 3.92 10.75
N GLU A 440 -18.37 3.53 11.61
CA GLU A 440 -18.94 4.41 12.63
C GLU A 440 -18.84 3.76 14.01
N LEU A 441 -18.15 4.39 14.93
CA LEU A 441 -17.99 3.93 16.32
C LEU A 441 -18.45 4.99 17.31
N ASN A 442 -19.48 4.68 18.09
CA ASN A 442 -19.99 5.55 19.13
C ASN A 442 -19.65 4.98 20.51
N LEU A 443 -18.76 5.67 21.23
CA LEU A 443 -18.31 5.35 22.58
C LEU A 443 -18.82 6.35 23.64
N ARG A 444 -19.80 7.20 23.32
CA ARG A 444 -20.25 8.31 24.18
C ARG A 444 -20.53 7.85 25.62
N GLU A 445 -21.20 6.71 25.81
CA GLU A 445 -21.58 6.13 27.10
C GLU A 445 -20.62 5.02 27.57
N ALA A 446 -19.50 4.83 26.87
CA ALA A 446 -18.45 3.91 27.29
C ALA A 446 -17.53 4.55 28.34
N LYS A 447 -16.83 3.70 29.10
CA LYS A 447 -15.88 4.13 30.15
C LYS A 447 -14.59 3.32 30.01
N ILE A 448 -13.52 3.98 29.65
CA ILE A 448 -12.19 3.34 29.56
C ILE A 448 -11.70 3.10 31.00
N LYS A 449 -11.25 1.87 31.27
CA LYS A 449 -10.75 1.42 32.57
C LYS A 449 -9.27 1.12 32.51
N ASP A 450 -8.58 1.33 33.64
CA ASP A 450 -7.21 0.85 33.81
C ASP A 450 -7.15 -0.66 33.59
N ASP A 451 -6.16 -1.13 32.79
CA ASP A 451 -6.00 -2.53 32.49
C ASP A 451 -4.51 -2.90 32.27
N LYS A 452 -4.22 -4.20 32.35
CA LYS A 452 -2.91 -4.79 32.07
C LYS A 452 -2.85 -5.51 30.73
N THR A 453 -3.92 -5.52 29.97
CA THR A 453 -4.00 -6.08 28.63
C THR A 453 -3.62 -5.02 27.61
N ALA A 454 -2.58 -5.25 26.83
CA ALA A 454 -2.16 -4.31 25.81
C ALA A 454 -3.20 -4.20 24.69
N TYR A 455 -3.64 -2.99 24.38
CA TYR A 455 -4.48 -2.73 23.22
C TYR A 455 -3.67 -2.57 21.94
N TYR A 456 -2.37 -2.22 22.05
CA TYR A 456 -1.47 -2.05 20.94
C TYR A 456 -0.05 -2.46 21.31
N SER A 457 0.67 -3.03 20.36
CA SER A 457 2.07 -3.42 20.52
C SER A 457 2.83 -3.12 19.24
N LYS A 458 4.05 -2.63 19.37
CA LYS A 458 4.95 -2.42 18.24
C LYS A 458 6.39 -2.74 18.62
N PRO A 459 7.26 -3.08 17.65
CA PRO A 459 8.68 -3.25 17.93
C PRO A 459 9.29 -2.00 18.57
N ALA A 460 10.01 -2.17 19.67
CA ALA A 460 10.79 -1.11 20.28
C ALA A 460 12.02 -0.84 19.40
N LYS A 461 12.22 0.43 19.02
CA LYS A 461 13.33 0.87 18.15
C LYS A 461 13.98 2.12 18.72
N GLY A 462 15.28 2.28 18.42
CA GLY A 462 16.06 3.45 18.76
C GLY A 462 16.63 3.45 20.18
N VAL A 463 17.19 4.59 20.58
CA VAL A 463 17.89 4.76 21.85
C VAL A 463 16.95 5.33 22.90
N TRP A 464 16.73 4.57 23.95
CA TRP A 464 15.96 4.99 25.14
C TRP A 464 16.91 5.48 26.21
N THR A 465 16.55 6.58 26.87
CA THR A 465 17.32 7.12 27.99
C THR A 465 16.53 6.91 29.29
N SER A 466 17.11 6.18 30.21
CA SER A 466 16.62 6.05 31.60
C SER A 466 17.54 6.84 32.54
N TYR A 467 17.01 7.37 33.62
CA TYR A 467 17.79 8.11 34.61
C TYR A 467 17.94 7.23 35.86
N GLU A 468 19.16 6.81 36.16
CA GLU A 468 19.53 6.11 37.39
C GLU A 468 20.36 7.04 38.26
N ASN A 469 19.90 7.35 39.48
CA ASN A 469 20.58 8.27 40.39
C ASN A 469 20.93 9.63 39.73
N ASN A 470 19.99 10.19 38.97
CA ASN A 470 20.14 11.42 38.19
C ASN A 470 21.18 11.36 37.06
N LYS A 471 21.70 10.18 36.71
CA LYS A 471 22.59 10.00 35.57
C LYS A 471 21.84 9.36 34.40
N PRO A 472 21.95 9.91 33.17
CA PRO A 472 21.30 9.31 32.00
C PRO A 472 22.03 8.03 31.60
N ARG A 473 21.27 6.94 31.45
CA ARG A 473 21.72 5.69 30.86
C ARG A 473 20.93 5.43 29.58
N LYS A 474 21.66 5.12 28.49
CA LYS A 474 21.07 4.93 27.15
C LYS A 474 21.01 3.44 26.83
N TYR A 475 19.86 2.99 26.30
CA TYR A 475 19.60 1.62 25.84
C TYR A 475 19.19 1.66 24.38
N ASP A 476 19.95 1.04 23.50
CA ASP A 476 19.71 1.02 22.06
C ASP A 476 18.98 -0.27 21.67
N PHE A 477 17.65 -0.20 21.52
CA PHE A 477 16.81 -1.34 21.14
C PHE A 477 16.88 -1.70 19.65
N SER A 478 17.64 -0.96 18.86
CA SER A 478 17.99 -1.38 17.49
C SER A 478 19.08 -2.44 17.45
N LYS A 479 19.72 -2.70 18.62
CA LYS A 479 20.74 -3.72 18.84
C LYS A 479 20.30 -4.64 19.97
N SER A 480 20.77 -5.88 19.96
CA SER A 480 20.56 -6.79 21.10
C SER A 480 21.24 -6.23 22.35
N LEU A 481 20.45 -5.99 23.40
CA LEU A 481 20.98 -5.57 24.69
C LEU A 481 21.69 -6.76 25.37
N THR A 482 22.76 -6.49 26.08
CA THR A 482 23.33 -7.51 26.97
C THR A 482 22.32 -7.89 28.06
N LYS A 483 22.47 -9.10 28.63
CA LYS A 483 21.62 -9.54 29.76
C LYS A 483 21.68 -8.55 30.93
N SER A 484 22.82 -7.95 31.20
CA SER A 484 23.03 -6.96 32.24
C SER A 484 22.28 -5.65 31.92
N ASP A 485 22.37 -5.15 30.69
CA ASP A 485 21.68 -3.93 30.26
C ASP A 485 20.18 -4.11 30.32
N TRP A 486 19.66 -5.28 29.89
CA TRP A 486 18.23 -5.58 29.97
C TRP A 486 17.73 -5.60 31.42
N ILE A 487 18.47 -6.27 32.35
CA ILE A 487 18.11 -6.32 33.77
C ILE A 487 18.12 -4.90 34.35
N SER A 488 19.13 -4.09 34.05
CA SER A 488 19.21 -2.72 34.48
C SER A 488 18.04 -1.87 33.94
N PHE A 489 17.73 -1.99 32.65
CA PHE A 489 16.58 -1.30 32.05
C PHE A 489 15.25 -1.71 32.72
N LYS A 490 15.01 -3.03 32.86
CA LYS A 490 13.78 -3.59 33.43
C LYS A 490 13.52 -3.12 34.87
N ASN A 491 14.58 -2.96 35.66
CA ASN A 491 14.50 -2.54 37.06
C ASN A 491 14.54 -1.01 37.24
N GLY A 492 14.91 -0.28 36.19
CA GLY A 492 15.00 1.17 36.21
C GLY A 492 13.65 1.87 35.98
N PRO A 493 13.55 3.17 36.33
CA PRO A 493 12.32 3.94 36.17
C PRO A 493 11.88 4.10 34.71
N GLY A 494 12.77 3.94 33.75
CA GLY A 494 12.47 4.07 32.30
C GLY A 494 11.69 2.90 31.69
N SER A 495 11.61 1.74 32.38
CA SER A 495 10.86 0.58 31.90
C SER A 495 9.35 0.70 32.16
N ARG A 496 8.93 1.60 33.05
CA ARG A 496 7.54 1.80 33.45
C ARG A 496 7.13 3.24 33.21
N MET A 497 6.80 3.53 31.96
CA MET A 497 6.09 4.77 31.64
C MET A 497 4.60 4.56 31.86
N GLN A 498 3.88 5.61 32.26
CA GLN A 498 2.44 5.55 32.47
C GLN A 498 1.75 5.07 31.17
N GLY A 499 1.02 3.94 31.25
CA GLY A 499 0.31 3.35 30.11
C GLY A 499 1.17 2.62 29.07
N MET A 500 2.49 2.42 29.31
CA MET A 500 3.36 1.71 28.38
C MET A 500 4.43 0.89 29.12
N GLN A 501 4.78 -0.27 28.56
CA GLN A 501 5.86 -1.12 29.04
C GLN A 501 6.67 -1.67 27.86
N ILE A 502 8.00 -1.78 28.00
CA ILE A 502 8.82 -2.54 27.08
C ILE A 502 8.95 -3.99 27.58
N VAL A 503 8.68 -4.93 26.70
CA VAL A 503 8.75 -6.36 26.95
C VAL A 503 9.78 -7.00 26.01
N ARG A 504 10.60 -7.93 26.54
CA ARG A 504 11.51 -8.76 25.76
C ARG A 504 10.85 -10.11 25.50
N THR A 505 10.89 -10.57 24.27
CA THR A 505 10.42 -11.91 23.87
C THR A 505 11.49 -12.96 24.05
N ASP A 506 11.13 -14.24 23.97
CA ASP A 506 12.07 -15.37 24.12
C ASP A 506 13.13 -15.42 22.99
N ASP A 507 12.83 -14.85 21.82
CA ASP A 507 13.75 -14.70 20.68
C ASP A 507 14.53 -13.37 20.69
N ASP A 508 14.66 -12.76 21.87
CA ASP A 508 15.45 -11.54 22.11
C ASP A 508 14.99 -10.29 21.35
N LYS A 509 13.73 -10.23 20.94
CA LYS A 509 13.11 -9.03 20.41
C LYS A 509 12.47 -8.19 21.51
N TYR A 510 12.37 -6.89 21.26
CA TYR A 510 11.81 -5.93 22.22
C TYR A 510 10.56 -5.29 21.64
N PHE A 511 9.47 -5.21 22.45
CA PHE A 511 8.21 -4.61 22.06
C PHE A 511 7.75 -3.58 23.09
N GLU A 512 7.22 -2.47 22.58
CA GLU A 512 6.46 -1.51 23.37
C GLU A 512 5.01 -1.99 23.42
N HIS A 513 4.49 -2.23 24.62
CA HIS A 513 3.09 -2.57 24.88
C HIS A 513 2.39 -1.35 25.47
N TYR A 514 1.21 -1.01 24.96
CA TYR A 514 0.40 0.13 25.41
C TYR A 514 -0.88 -0.37 26.06
N PHE A 515 -1.23 0.21 27.24
CA PHE A 515 -2.31 -0.24 28.10
C PHE A 515 -3.33 0.87 28.32
N CYS A 516 -4.61 0.50 28.49
CA CYS A 516 -5.66 1.44 28.83
C CYS A 516 -5.38 2.12 30.18
N GLN A 517 -5.69 3.40 30.23
CA GLN A 517 -5.74 4.22 31.42
C GLN A 517 -7.13 4.85 31.52
N ARG A 518 -7.63 4.99 32.76
CA ARG A 518 -8.96 5.52 33.03
C ARG A 518 -9.14 6.88 32.36
N ASP A 519 -10.29 7.03 31.69
CA ASP A 519 -10.74 8.26 31.05
C ASP A 519 -9.72 8.91 30.08
N MET A 520 -8.83 8.08 29.49
CA MET A 520 -7.85 8.51 28.51
C MET A 520 -8.01 7.79 27.17
N ILE A 521 -7.87 8.55 26.09
CA ILE A 521 -7.52 8.01 24.77
C ILE A 521 -5.99 7.95 24.72
N GLY A 522 -5.45 6.78 24.97
CA GLY A 522 -4.01 6.57 25.14
C GLY A 522 -3.23 6.66 23.83
N LYS A 523 -1.91 6.66 23.95
CA LYS A 523 -1.00 6.75 22.83
C LYS A 523 -1.22 5.61 21.82
N PHE A 524 -1.40 5.94 20.53
CA PHE A 524 -1.74 5.02 19.44
C PHE A 524 -3.04 4.22 19.62
N MET A 525 -3.95 4.60 20.53
CA MET A 525 -5.13 3.78 20.89
C MET A 525 -6.01 3.44 19.67
N PHE A 526 -6.21 4.38 18.76
CA PHE A 526 -6.93 4.18 17.51
C PHE A 526 -6.03 4.35 16.27
N ALA A 527 -4.70 4.34 16.43
CA ALA A 527 -3.80 4.50 15.31
C ALA A 527 -4.03 3.39 14.26
N ASN A 528 -3.95 3.74 12.97
CA ASN A 528 -4.20 2.89 11.82
C ASN A 528 -5.65 2.35 11.69
N CYS A 529 -6.63 2.87 12.46
CA CYS A 529 -8.04 2.53 12.28
C CYS A 529 -8.57 3.16 10.98
N SER A 530 -8.06 2.65 9.87
CA SER A 530 -8.18 3.25 8.54
C SER A 530 -9.58 3.17 7.94
N SER A 531 -10.51 2.40 8.52
CA SER A 531 -11.91 2.30 8.08
C SER A 531 -12.83 3.29 8.78
N LEU A 532 -12.45 3.82 9.97
CA LEU A 532 -13.30 4.73 10.71
C LEU A 532 -13.50 6.05 9.94
N LYS A 533 -14.75 6.37 9.64
CA LYS A 533 -15.21 7.67 9.14
C LYS A 533 -15.66 8.58 10.28
N ASN A 534 -16.41 8.02 11.23
CA ASN A 534 -16.99 8.74 12.36
C ASN A 534 -16.63 8.06 13.68
N LEU A 535 -16.11 8.82 14.63
CA LEU A 535 -15.79 8.35 15.98
C LEU A 535 -16.31 9.34 17.02
N VAL A 536 -17.20 8.86 17.89
CA VAL A 536 -17.66 9.60 19.07
C VAL A 536 -16.92 9.09 20.30
N LEU A 537 -16.17 9.94 20.96
CA LEU A 537 -15.37 9.61 22.15
C LEU A 537 -16.24 9.49 23.42
N PRO A 538 -15.78 8.74 24.45
CA PRO A 538 -16.42 8.73 25.76
C PRO A 538 -16.54 10.13 26.34
N ILE A 539 -17.71 10.46 26.87
CA ILE A 539 -17.96 11.79 27.45
C ILE A 539 -17.07 12.10 28.67
N THR A 540 -16.45 11.07 29.25
CA THR A 540 -15.52 11.17 30.38
C THR A 540 -14.06 11.33 29.98
N THR A 541 -13.75 11.45 28.67
CA THR A 541 -12.36 11.55 28.20
C THR A 541 -11.69 12.83 28.70
N GLU A 542 -10.72 12.69 29.60
CA GLU A 542 -9.94 13.81 30.17
C GLU A 542 -8.68 14.12 29.36
N LYS A 543 -8.10 13.09 28.73
CA LYS A 543 -6.86 13.24 27.96
C LYS A 543 -6.91 12.48 26.62
N VAL A 544 -6.39 13.13 25.58
CA VAL A 544 -6.01 12.49 24.31
C VAL A 544 -4.49 12.52 24.21
N ASP A 545 -3.84 11.37 24.08
CA ASP A 545 -2.39 11.25 24.13
C ASP A 545 -1.75 11.36 22.72
N ASP A 546 -0.40 11.35 22.66
CA ASP A 546 0.36 11.44 21.41
C ASP A 546 -0.08 10.39 20.38
N HIS A 547 -0.25 10.79 19.13
CA HIS A 547 -0.54 9.88 18.01
C HIS A 547 -1.79 9.00 18.20
N ALA A 548 -2.73 9.41 19.05
CA ALA A 548 -3.89 8.59 19.44
C ALA A 548 -4.70 8.08 18.24
N PHE A 549 -4.83 8.87 17.18
CA PHE A 549 -5.58 8.59 15.95
C PHE A 549 -4.67 8.60 14.71
N GLN A 550 -3.36 8.41 14.88
CA GLN A 550 -2.42 8.45 13.78
C GLN A 550 -2.83 7.50 12.64
N ASP A 551 -2.80 7.99 11.39
CA ASP A 551 -3.14 7.22 10.18
C ASP A 551 -4.59 6.68 10.16
N CYS A 552 -5.55 7.34 10.83
CA CYS A 552 -7.00 7.13 10.64
C CYS A 552 -7.41 7.80 9.32
N THR A 553 -7.05 7.19 8.19
CA THR A 553 -7.09 7.83 6.87
C THR A 553 -8.49 8.18 6.37
N SER A 554 -9.54 7.47 6.83
CA SER A 554 -10.93 7.72 6.45
C SER A 554 -11.69 8.64 7.42
N LEU A 555 -11.09 9.02 8.56
CA LEU A 555 -11.75 9.85 9.56
C LEU A 555 -12.02 11.25 9.00
N THR A 556 -13.30 11.67 8.96
CA THR A 556 -13.72 12.94 8.37
C THR A 556 -13.88 14.05 9.40
N SER A 557 -14.35 13.71 10.59
CA SER A 557 -14.50 14.67 11.67
C SER A 557 -14.32 14.04 13.05
N ILE A 558 -13.93 14.84 14.03
CA ILE A 558 -13.87 14.42 15.44
C ILE A 558 -14.21 15.56 16.37
N VAL A 559 -14.96 15.23 17.43
CA VAL A 559 -15.32 16.16 18.51
C VAL A 559 -14.67 15.67 19.81
N LEU A 560 -13.79 16.46 20.39
CA LEU A 560 -13.26 16.17 21.73
C LEU A 560 -14.30 16.57 22.78
N PRO A 561 -14.60 15.70 23.78
CA PRO A 561 -15.60 16.00 24.80
C PRO A 561 -15.23 17.23 25.65
N PRO A 562 -16.21 17.90 26.28
CA PRO A 562 -15.96 19.04 27.16
C PRO A 562 -15.05 18.71 28.36
N SER A 563 -14.99 17.43 28.76
CA SER A 563 -14.12 16.92 29.83
C SER A 563 -12.63 16.87 29.43
N THR A 564 -12.29 17.07 28.14
CA THR A 564 -10.90 16.96 27.69
C THR A 564 -10.07 18.14 28.18
N GLU A 565 -9.09 17.88 29.03
CA GLU A 565 -8.21 18.86 29.66
C GLU A 565 -6.86 18.99 28.91
N SER A 566 -6.42 17.92 28.22
CA SER A 566 -5.14 17.91 27.53
C SER A 566 -5.14 17.07 26.26
N ILE A 567 -4.32 17.52 25.28
CA ILE A 567 -4.09 16.82 24.02
C ILE A 567 -2.58 16.70 23.78
N GLY A 568 -2.16 15.51 23.38
CA GLY A 568 -0.77 15.20 23.08
C GLY A 568 -0.31 15.74 21.74
N ARG A 569 0.91 15.37 21.34
CA ARG A 569 1.53 15.77 20.08
C ARG A 569 1.01 14.92 18.93
N ASP A 570 0.70 15.58 17.80
CA ASP A 570 0.32 14.97 16.53
C ASP A 570 -0.74 13.85 16.65
N PRO A 571 -1.84 14.04 17.43
CA PRO A 571 -2.82 13.00 17.68
C PRO A 571 -3.51 12.53 16.39
N PHE A 572 -3.63 13.40 15.38
CA PHE A 572 -4.29 13.14 14.10
C PHE A 572 -3.30 13.04 12.92
N ARG A 573 -2.03 12.79 13.18
CA ARG A 573 -1.03 12.66 12.11
C ARG A 573 -1.45 11.65 11.06
N GLY A 574 -1.47 12.06 9.78
CA GLY A 574 -1.83 11.21 8.65
C GLY A 574 -3.33 10.89 8.52
N CYS A 575 -4.20 11.65 9.20
CA CYS A 575 -5.66 11.60 9.00
C CYS A 575 -6.01 12.36 7.73
N PHE A 576 -5.80 11.74 6.59
CA PHE A 576 -5.87 12.36 5.26
C PHE A 576 -7.25 12.97 4.95
N SER A 577 -8.34 12.31 5.35
CA SER A 577 -9.71 12.77 5.10
C SER A 577 -10.27 13.71 6.18
N LEU A 578 -9.47 14.07 7.20
CA LEU A 578 -9.98 14.84 8.33
C LEU A 578 -10.20 16.31 7.96
N GLU A 579 -11.45 16.74 7.97
CA GLU A 579 -11.90 18.08 7.61
C GLU A 579 -12.22 18.97 8.82
N GLU A 580 -12.68 18.36 9.91
CA GLU A 580 -13.10 19.10 11.09
C GLU A 580 -12.62 18.46 12.41
N VAL A 581 -12.00 19.29 13.26
CA VAL A 581 -11.72 18.96 14.66
C VAL A 581 -12.39 20.02 15.53
N LEU A 582 -13.31 19.59 16.38
CA LEU A 582 -13.96 20.47 17.37
C LEU A 582 -13.31 20.28 18.74
N LEU A 583 -12.79 21.36 19.30
CA LEU A 583 -12.08 21.39 20.57
C LEU A 583 -12.87 22.13 21.64
N PRO A 584 -12.87 21.71 22.94
CA PRO A 584 -13.36 22.50 24.05
C PRO A 584 -12.68 23.87 24.13
N ARG A 585 -13.44 24.92 24.49
CA ARG A 585 -12.90 26.30 24.60
C ARG A 585 -11.68 26.42 25.50
N ASN A 586 -11.68 25.69 26.59
CA ASN A 586 -10.66 25.80 27.65
C ASN A 586 -9.43 24.92 27.38
N LEU A 587 -9.45 24.10 26.32
CA LEU A 587 -8.32 23.23 25.95
C LEU A 587 -7.15 24.06 25.43
N ASN A 588 -6.03 24.06 26.14
CA ASN A 588 -4.82 24.74 25.69
C ASN A 588 -4.08 23.87 24.68
N VAL A 589 -4.06 24.32 23.43
CA VAL A 589 -3.37 23.64 22.32
C VAL A 589 -2.33 24.58 21.76
N LYS A 590 -1.10 24.13 21.67
CA LYS A 590 -0.05 24.88 20.92
C LYS A 590 -0.36 24.77 19.43
N ASP A 591 -0.47 25.91 18.76
CA ASP A 591 -0.73 25.97 17.32
C ASP A 591 0.31 25.17 16.55
N GLY A 592 -0.13 24.38 15.58
CA GLY A 592 0.72 23.56 14.70
C GLY A 592 1.03 22.14 15.20
N THR A 593 0.59 21.73 16.40
CA THR A 593 0.91 20.39 16.95
C THR A 593 -0.19 19.33 16.75
N ILE A 594 -1.33 19.68 16.12
CA ILE A 594 -2.50 18.79 16.07
C ILE A 594 -2.52 17.92 14.82
N CYS A 595 -2.02 18.42 13.68
CA CYS A 595 -2.36 17.88 12.37
C CYS A 595 -1.20 17.86 11.37
N GLU A 596 -0.10 17.22 11.66
CA GLU A 596 0.92 16.98 10.64
C GLU A 596 0.41 15.93 9.62
N GLY A 597 0.33 16.30 8.33
CA GLY A 597 -0.11 15.39 7.25
C GLY A 597 -1.61 15.09 7.23
N CYS A 598 -2.44 15.97 7.80
CA CYS A 598 -3.89 15.95 7.63
C CYS A 598 -4.31 16.61 6.31
N SER A 599 -5.62 16.58 6.01
CA SER A 599 -6.20 17.31 4.89
C SER A 599 -5.74 18.78 4.88
N PRO A 600 -5.44 19.36 3.70
CA PRO A 600 -5.04 20.78 3.57
C PRO A 600 -6.04 21.77 4.16
N ILE A 601 -7.30 21.37 4.36
CA ILE A 601 -8.37 22.18 4.93
C ILE A 601 -8.20 22.37 6.42
N LEU A 602 -7.65 21.37 7.11
CA LEU A 602 -7.51 21.40 8.55
C LEU A 602 -6.27 22.21 8.97
N ARG A 603 -6.25 23.52 8.65
CA ARG A 603 -5.18 24.43 9.11
C ARG A 603 -5.41 24.92 10.54
N SER A 604 -6.62 24.81 11.05
CA SER A 604 -6.93 25.18 12.43
C SER A 604 -8.12 24.36 12.95
N ALA A 605 -7.99 23.84 14.18
CA ALA A 605 -9.12 23.25 14.88
C ALA A 605 -10.09 24.35 15.33
N LYS A 606 -11.40 24.13 15.13
CA LYS A 606 -12.46 25.04 15.61
C LYS A 606 -12.71 24.79 17.11
N ARG A 607 -13.03 25.85 17.84
CA ARG A 607 -13.39 25.77 19.27
C ARG A 607 -14.88 26.02 19.46
N TYR A 608 -15.52 25.25 20.30
CA TYR A 608 -16.93 25.39 20.68
C TYR A 608 -17.12 25.71 22.18
#